data_a101e8faf7d3555ebf208ee65aa72978
#
_entry.id   a101e8faf7d3555ebf208ee65aa72978
#
_cell.length_a   1.000
_cell.length_b   1.000
_cell.length_c   1.000
_cell.angle_alpha   90.00
_cell.angle_beta   90.00
_cell.angle_gamma   90.00
#
_symmetry.space_group_name_H-M   'P 1'
#
loop_
_entity.id
_entity.type
_entity.pdbx_description
1 polymer ?
#
loop_
_entity_poly.entity_id
_entity_poly.type
_entity_poly.pdbx_seq_one_letter_code
_entity_poly.pdbx_strand_id
1 'polypeptide(L)'
;MNAIILAAGKGERLRPLTENKPKCLVKLFGKSILEWQIESFQNLGITDITVVTGYLSHLINFPSVKIVKNNNFNTTNMLETLFCAETNFTTSTIISYGDIIFESSILKKLILSKDDSTIIIDKK
;
A
#
# COMPACT_ATOMS: atom_id res chain seq x y z
N MET A 1 1.60 -12.50 10.42
CA MET A 1 1.05 -11.17 10.01
C MET A 1 1.62 -10.77 8.66
N ASN A 2 0.80 -10.23 7.81
CA ASN A 2 1.22 -9.73 6.51
C ASN A 2 0.64 -8.34 6.26
N ALA A 3 1.09 -7.67 5.18
CA ALA A 3 0.59 -6.38 4.78
C ALA A 3 0.13 -6.41 3.32
N ILE A 4 -0.94 -5.69 3.03
CA ILE A 4 -1.44 -5.47 1.67
C ILE A 4 -1.49 -3.96 1.44
N ILE A 5 -0.79 -3.49 0.40
CA ILE A 5 -0.75 -2.09 0.03
C ILE A 5 -1.59 -1.89 -1.24
N LEU A 6 -2.58 -1.03 -1.17
CA LEU A 6 -3.48 -0.74 -2.28
C LEU A 6 -2.93 0.43 -3.10
N ALA A 7 -2.41 0.14 -4.27
CA ALA A 7 -1.66 1.09 -5.09
C ALA A 7 -2.14 1.14 -6.56
N ALA A 8 -3.41 0.86 -6.81
CA ALA A 8 -3.94 0.77 -8.17
C ALA A 8 -4.40 2.11 -8.76
N GLY A 9 -4.54 3.16 -7.95
CA GLY A 9 -5.11 4.44 -8.37
C GLY A 9 -4.23 5.26 -9.29
N LYS A 10 -4.86 6.10 -10.11
CA LYS A 10 -4.18 6.96 -11.09
C LYS A 10 -3.49 8.19 -10.48
N GLY A 11 -3.93 8.65 -9.32
CA GLY A 11 -3.39 9.85 -8.71
C GLY A 11 -3.63 11.12 -9.51
N GLU A 12 -4.80 11.27 -10.12
CA GLU A 12 -5.11 12.39 -11.02
C GLU A 12 -4.94 13.76 -10.37
N ARG A 13 -5.17 13.85 -9.07
CA ARG A 13 -5.02 15.09 -8.29
C ARG A 13 -3.58 15.57 -8.19
N LEU A 14 -2.60 14.69 -8.42
CA LEU A 14 -1.18 15.00 -8.35
C LEU A 14 -0.55 15.28 -9.70
N ARG A 15 -1.32 15.30 -10.78
CA ARG A 15 -0.76 15.65 -12.09
C ARG A 15 -0.11 17.04 -12.04
N PRO A 16 1.04 17.24 -12.72
CA PRO A 16 1.69 16.33 -13.68
C PRO A 16 2.58 15.25 -13.08
N LEU A 17 2.73 15.16 -11.74
CA LEU A 17 3.64 14.20 -11.09
C LEU A 17 3.29 12.74 -11.40
N THR A 18 2.02 12.45 -11.68
CA THR A 18 1.51 11.09 -11.92
C THR A 18 1.23 10.78 -13.39
N GLU A 19 1.63 11.65 -14.34
CA GLU A 19 1.43 11.38 -15.77
C GLU A 19 2.27 10.20 -16.25
N ASN A 20 3.47 10.04 -15.69
CA ASN A 20 4.44 9.03 -16.11
C ASN A 20 4.68 7.95 -15.06
N LYS A 21 4.04 8.01 -13.91
CA LYS A 21 4.22 7.04 -12.84
C LYS A 21 2.99 6.96 -11.94
N PRO A 22 2.75 5.80 -11.29
CA PRO A 22 1.70 5.69 -10.29
C PRO A 22 1.97 6.60 -9.10
N LYS A 23 0.92 6.98 -8.39
CA LYS A 23 1.02 7.86 -7.22
C LYS A 23 1.99 7.33 -6.16
N CYS A 24 1.98 6.03 -5.92
CA CYS A 24 2.86 5.40 -4.93
C CYS A 24 4.35 5.53 -5.25
N LEU A 25 4.72 5.82 -6.51
CA LEU A 25 6.10 6.01 -6.92
C LEU A 25 6.55 7.48 -6.90
N VAL A 26 5.67 8.40 -6.55
CA VAL A 26 6.06 9.80 -6.34
C VAL A 26 7.05 9.86 -5.19
N LYS A 27 8.17 10.56 -5.40
CA LYS A 27 9.25 10.63 -4.41
C LYS A 27 9.03 11.73 -3.39
N LEU A 28 9.25 11.38 -2.12
CA LEU A 28 9.31 12.30 -1.00
C LEU A 28 10.58 12.01 -0.21
N PHE A 29 11.38 13.04 0.03
CA PHE A 29 12.64 12.90 0.78
C PHE A 29 13.56 11.82 0.20
N GLY A 30 13.66 11.77 -1.14
CA GLY A 30 14.59 10.87 -1.84
C GLY A 30 14.11 9.45 -2.08
N LYS A 31 12.93 9.06 -1.57
CA LYS A 31 12.35 7.73 -1.77
C LYS A 31 10.91 7.85 -2.21
N SER A 32 10.43 6.86 -2.96
CA SER A 32 9.00 6.80 -3.29
C SER A 32 8.15 6.54 -2.05
N ILE A 33 6.89 6.94 -2.10
CA ILE A 33 5.93 6.66 -1.02
C ILE A 33 5.89 5.16 -0.74
N LEU A 34 5.88 4.34 -1.79
CA LEU A 34 5.86 2.89 -1.66
C LEU A 34 7.10 2.36 -0.93
N GLU A 35 8.29 2.87 -1.25
CA GLU A 35 9.53 2.48 -0.55
C GLU A 35 9.47 2.81 0.94
N TRP A 36 8.94 3.99 1.31
CA TRP A 36 8.76 4.36 2.71
C TRP A 36 7.86 3.36 3.44
N GLN A 37 6.75 2.96 2.81
CA GLN A 37 5.83 2.00 3.43
C GLN A 37 6.46 0.62 3.57
N ILE A 38 7.10 0.12 2.53
CA ILE A 38 7.76 -1.20 2.55
C ILE A 38 8.81 -1.25 3.66
N GLU A 39 9.66 -0.23 3.76
CA GLU A 39 10.67 -0.16 4.81
C GLU A 39 10.06 -0.12 6.21
N SER A 40 8.97 0.64 6.38
CA SER A 40 8.28 0.71 7.67
C SER A 40 7.76 -0.65 8.12
N PHE A 41 7.19 -1.43 7.21
CA PHE A 41 6.74 -2.79 7.51
C PHE A 41 7.91 -3.71 7.83
N GLN A 42 8.95 -3.68 7.01
CA GLN A 42 10.13 -4.53 7.20
C GLN A 42 10.84 -4.25 8.52
N ASN A 43 10.95 -2.98 8.91
CA ASN A 43 11.57 -2.58 10.17
C ASN A 43 10.83 -3.14 11.40
N LEU A 44 9.57 -3.48 11.26
CA LEU A 44 8.75 -4.07 12.33
C LEU A 44 8.60 -5.59 12.17
N GLY A 45 9.40 -6.20 11.30
CA GLY A 45 9.41 -7.65 11.10
C GLY A 45 8.33 -8.19 10.17
N ILE A 46 7.59 -7.32 9.48
CA ILE A 46 6.59 -7.74 8.49
C ILE A 46 7.26 -7.83 7.13
N THR A 47 7.54 -9.05 6.69
CA THR A 47 8.24 -9.32 5.42
C THR A 47 7.33 -9.84 4.32
N ASP A 48 6.15 -10.37 4.67
CA ASP A 48 5.15 -10.81 3.70
C ASP A 48 4.29 -9.60 3.30
N ILE A 49 4.69 -8.94 2.23
CA ILE A 49 4.05 -7.71 1.74
C ILE A 49 3.55 -7.95 0.32
N THR A 50 2.29 -7.63 0.08
CA THR A 50 1.65 -7.68 -1.24
C THR A 50 1.25 -6.27 -1.65
N VAL A 51 1.58 -5.88 -2.88
CA VAL A 51 1.17 -4.59 -3.46
C VAL A 51 0.17 -4.87 -4.56
N VAL A 52 -1.04 -4.31 -4.45
CA VAL A 52 -2.03 -4.39 -5.52
C VAL A 52 -1.86 -3.19 -6.42
N THR A 53 -1.51 -3.43 -7.69
CA THR A 53 -1.16 -2.42 -8.67
C THR A 53 -2.25 -2.29 -9.73
N GLY A 54 -2.20 -1.24 -10.54
CA GLY A 54 -3.13 -1.03 -11.64
C GLY A 54 -2.54 -0.03 -12.62
N TYR A 55 -2.78 1.25 -12.40
CA TYR A 55 -2.25 2.31 -13.26
C TYR A 55 -0.72 2.24 -13.36
N LEU A 56 -0.20 2.12 -14.58
CA LEU A 56 1.25 2.00 -14.86
C LEU A 56 1.95 0.94 -14.00
N SER A 57 1.29 -0.18 -13.79
CA SER A 57 1.75 -1.25 -12.91
C SER A 57 3.14 -1.78 -13.27
N HIS A 58 3.51 -1.75 -14.57
CA HIS A 58 4.81 -2.21 -15.04
C HIS A 58 6.00 -1.41 -14.48
N LEU A 59 5.77 -0.23 -13.93
CA LEU A 59 6.79 0.59 -13.29
C LEU A 59 7.07 0.19 -11.84
N ILE A 60 6.19 -0.61 -11.24
CA ILE A 60 6.34 -1.08 -9.87
C ILE A 60 7.11 -2.40 -9.89
N ASN A 61 8.36 -2.33 -9.45
CA ASN A 61 9.26 -3.50 -9.48
C ASN A 61 10.12 -3.52 -8.20
N PHE A 62 9.60 -4.22 -7.19
CA PHE A 62 10.30 -4.40 -5.91
C PHE A 62 10.41 -5.89 -5.63
N PRO A 63 11.63 -6.48 -5.70
CA PRO A 63 11.81 -7.94 -5.51
C PRO A 63 11.36 -8.44 -4.13
N SER A 64 11.34 -7.55 -3.14
CA SER A 64 10.98 -7.91 -1.76
C SER A 64 9.48 -8.05 -1.53
N VAL A 65 8.63 -7.74 -2.50
CA VAL A 65 7.18 -7.77 -2.35
C VAL A 65 6.53 -8.62 -3.43
N LYS A 66 5.32 -9.09 -3.13
CA LYS A 66 4.45 -9.75 -4.12
C LYS A 66 3.63 -8.70 -4.84
N ILE A 67 3.49 -8.83 -6.15
CA ILE A 67 2.69 -7.90 -6.96
C ILE A 67 1.44 -8.63 -7.46
N VAL A 68 0.28 -8.03 -7.19
CA VAL A 68 -1.01 -8.47 -7.74
C VAL A 68 -1.59 -7.32 -8.54
N LYS A 69 -1.94 -7.57 -9.79
CA LYS A 69 -2.43 -6.51 -10.69
C LYS A 69 -3.96 -6.49 -10.73
N ASN A 70 -4.54 -5.31 -10.54
CA ASN A 70 -5.95 -5.06 -10.81
C ASN A 70 -6.08 -4.57 -12.26
N ASN A 71 -6.46 -5.45 -13.18
CA ASN A 71 -6.59 -5.12 -14.59
C ASN A 71 -7.74 -4.15 -14.89
N ASN A 72 -8.68 -4.02 -13.95
CA ASN A 72 -9.87 -3.17 -14.08
C ASN A 72 -9.77 -1.90 -13.21
N PHE A 73 -8.58 -1.41 -12.96
CA PHE A 73 -8.36 -0.27 -12.06
C PHE A 73 -9.13 1.00 -12.46
N ASN A 74 -9.48 1.16 -13.74
CA ASN A 74 -10.23 2.33 -14.24
C ASN A 74 -11.71 2.31 -13.82
N THR A 75 -12.26 1.15 -13.54
CA THR A 75 -13.70 0.95 -13.32
C THR A 75 -14.03 0.40 -11.94
N THR A 76 -13.01 0.11 -11.13
CA THR A 76 -13.18 -0.49 -9.82
C THR A 76 -12.86 0.52 -8.72
N ASN A 77 -13.41 0.29 -7.53
CA ASN A 77 -13.14 1.07 -6.34
C ASN A 77 -12.06 0.39 -5.47
N MET A 78 -11.79 1.00 -4.32
CA MET A 78 -10.76 0.52 -3.41
C MET A 78 -11.08 -0.88 -2.82
N LEU A 79 -12.34 -1.17 -2.57
CA LEU A 79 -12.77 -2.48 -2.07
C LEU A 79 -12.51 -3.58 -3.10
N GLU A 80 -12.84 -3.31 -4.36
CA GLU A 80 -12.59 -4.26 -5.45
C GLU A 80 -11.09 -4.46 -5.68
N THR A 81 -10.29 -3.39 -5.52
CA THR A 81 -8.84 -3.49 -5.56
C THR A 81 -8.32 -4.40 -4.45
N LEU A 82 -8.87 -4.28 -3.25
CA LEU A 82 -8.52 -5.16 -2.13
C LEU A 82 -8.84 -6.62 -2.44
N PHE A 83 -9.99 -6.89 -3.05
CA PHE A 83 -10.39 -8.26 -3.40
C PHE A 83 -9.44 -8.92 -4.41
N CYS A 84 -8.71 -8.17 -5.21
CA CYS A 84 -7.70 -8.74 -6.10
C CYS A 84 -6.62 -9.51 -5.31
N ALA A 85 -6.42 -9.18 -4.04
CA ALA A 85 -5.46 -9.83 -3.16
C ALA A 85 -6.11 -10.75 -2.13
N GLU A 86 -7.36 -11.19 -2.33
CA GLU A 86 -8.09 -11.98 -1.33
C GLU A 86 -7.36 -13.26 -0.91
N THR A 87 -6.65 -13.90 -1.84
CA THR A 87 -5.88 -15.11 -1.55
C THR A 87 -4.63 -14.85 -0.71
N ASN A 88 -4.26 -13.57 -0.54
CA ASN A 88 -3.10 -13.15 0.25
C ASN A 88 -3.46 -12.82 1.71
N PHE A 89 -4.73 -12.89 2.07
CA PHE A 89 -5.15 -12.67 3.45
C PHE A 89 -4.66 -13.79 4.34
N THR A 90 -4.16 -13.42 5.52
CA THR A 90 -3.75 -14.36 6.56
C THR A 90 -4.60 -14.13 7.82
N THR A 91 -4.24 -14.81 8.93
CA THR A 91 -4.91 -14.62 10.21
C THR A 91 -4.88 -13.16 10.68
N SER A 92 -3.79 -12.45 10.40
CA SER A 92 -3.64 -11.02 10.73
C SER A 92 -3.09 -10.30 9.50
N THR A 93 -3.88 -9.41 8.92
CA THR A 93 -3.51 -8.66 7.72
C THR A 93 -3.67 -7.17 7.98
N ILE A 94 -2.63 -6.39 7.66
CA ILE A 94 -2.67 -4.93 7.68
C ILE A 94 -2.93 -4.45 6.27
N ILE A 95 -3.90 -3.56 6.11
CA ILE A 95 -4.24 -2.96 4.83
C ILE A 95 -3.85 -1.49 4.86
N SER A 96 -3.09 -1.05 3.87
CA SER A 96 -2.60 0.32 3.74
C SER A 96 -2.91 0.87 2.36
N TYR A 97 -3.19 2.17 2.29
CA TYR A 97 -3.28 2.87 1.01
C TYR A 97 -1.88 3.23 0.51
N GLY A 98 -1.63 3.08 -0.79
CA GLY A 98 -0.32 3.29 -1.40
C GLY A 98 0.11 4.75 -1.49
N ASP A 99 -0.71 5.70 -1.06
CA ASP A 99 -0.46 7.13 -1.17
C ASP A 99 -0.22 7.82 0.17
N ILE A 100 0.00 7.07 1.24
CA ILE A 100 0.22 7.65 2.57
C ILE A 100 1.61 7.28 3.10
N ILE A 101 2.13 8.16 3.96
CA ILE A 101 3.31 7.89 4.78
C ILE A 101 2.86 7.94 6.24
N PHE A 102 3.32 7.00 7.04
CA PHE A 102 3.01 6.94 8.46
C PHE A 102 4.28 6.71 9.27
N GLU A 103 4.25 7.18 10.53
CA GLU A 103 5.35 6.94 11.46
C GLU A 103 5.32 5.49 11.96
N SER A 104 6.49 4.93 12.24
CA SER A 104 6.63 3.58 12.76
C SER A 104 5.87 3.36 14.07
N SER A 105 5.75 4.40 14.90
CA SER A 105 5.00 4.34 16.17
C SER A 105 3.52 4.06 15.95
N ILE A 106 2.92 4.63 14.89
CA ILE A 106 1.52 4.42 14.54
C ILE A 106 1.31 2.97 14.10
N LEU A 107 2.18 2.47 13.24
CA LEU A 107 2.14 1.09 12.77
C LEU A 107 2.31 0.10 13.94
N LYS A 108 3.22 0.41 14.85
CA LYS A 108 3.45 -0.42 16.03
C LYS A 108 2.21 -0.50 16.92
N LYS A 109 1.49 0.61 17.11
CA LYS A 109 0.23 0.62 17.85
C LYS A 109 -0.83 -0.27 17.21
N LEU A 110 -0.92 -0.25 15.88
CA LEU A 110 -1.84 -1.09 15.13
C LEU A 110 -1.53 -2.57 15.34
N ILE A 111 -0.25 -2.94 15.25
CA ILE A 111 0.21 -4.32 15.43
C ILE A 111 -0.08 -4.83 16.83
N LEU A 112 0.08 -3.99 17.85
CA LEU A 112 -0.14 -4.35 19.25
C LEU A 112 -1.61 -4.35 19.65
N SER A 113 -2.51 -3.88 18.78
CA SER A 113 -3.95 -3.90 19.07
C SER A 113 -4.46 -5.33 19.18
N LYS A 114 -5.30 -5.57 20.17
CA LYS A 114 -5.93 -6.88 20.40
C LYS A 114 -7.33 -6.97 19.80
N ASP A 115 -7.80 -5.88 19.21
CA ASP A 115 -9.12 -5.84 18.59
C ASP A 115 -9.12 -6.60 17.26
N ASP A 116 -10.25 -7.17 16.90
CA ASP A 116 -10.40 -7.89 15.62
C ASP A 116 -10.22 -6.96 14.42
N SER A 117 -10.62 -5.69 14.57
CA SER A 117 -10.52 -4.68 13.53
C SER A 117 -10.12 -3.35 14.15
N THR A 118 -9.07 -2.72 13.64
CA THR A 118 -8.58 -1.44 14.17
C THR A 118 -8.34 -0.48 13.00
N ILE A 119 -8.84 0.76 13.15
CA ILE A 119 -8.66 1.83 12.17
C ILE A 119 -7.90 2.98 12.85
N ILE A 120 -6.87 3.48 12.17
CA ILE A 120 -6.13 4.65 12.62
C ILE A 120 -6.67 5.87 11.89
N ILE A 121 -7.07 6.87 12.64
CA ILE A 121 -7.61 8.12 12.12
C ILE A 121 -6.65 9.25 12.50
N ASP A 122 -6.28 10.05 11.50
CA ASP A 122 -5.52 11.27 11.72
C ASP A 122 -6.49 12.39 12.10
N LYS A 123 -6.40 12.87 13.32
CA LYS A 123 -7.19 13.99 13.82
C LYS A 123 -6.39 15.28 13.64
N LYS A 124 -6.78 16.04 12.68
CA LYS A 124 -6.21 17.39 12.50
C LYS A 124 -6.95 18.41 13.33
#